data_97846f4c24d97add5b724807be133f72
#
_entry.id   97846f4c24d97add5b724807be133f72
#
_cell.length_a   1.000
_cell.length_b   1.000
_cell.length_c   1.000
_cell.angle_alpha   90.00
_cell.angle_beta   90.00
_cell.angle_gamma   90.00
#
_symmetry.space_group_name_H-M   'P 1'
#
loop_
_entity.id
_entity.type
_entity.pdbx_description
1 polymer ?
#
loop_
_entity_poly.entity_id
_entity_poly.type
_entity_poly.pdbx_seq_one_letter_code
_entity_poly.pdbx_strand_id
1 'polypeptide(L)'
;MASKYKCEHYIRRCALLTPCCDNKVYPCRVCHDEENEDHKLDRQSVKTIKCLQCGKEQEVSNSCVDCGIHFGLYTCLKCRLFDDNKKGQFHCDECGICRVGGRENFYHCPKCDICLPVTMKDSNHKCIEKGARNDCPICMEDIHTSRIRCQVAPCGHLIHTTCMSDLLNSGSYTCPLCNRSIVDMKQMWSQLDNEIXKTPMPEEYKNVMVEIKCRDCQKDSKVKFHVLGHKCQHCDSYNTSREKIEGLLENLPPVQVQVEVDADDDAAGDDDAAGDDDEWTTEEEEEVHETSSGEQEPGTNSAQENLPLD
;
A
#
# COMPACT_ATOMS: atom_id res chain seq x y z
N MET A 1 -38.22 10.60 1.99
CA MET A 1 -37.56 9.76 0.95
C MET A 1 -36.04 9.91 0.91
N ALA A 2 -35.49 11.03 1.35
CA ALA A 2 -34.07 11.31 1.31
C ALA A 2 -33.17 10.37 2.14
N SER A 3 -33.70 9.70 3.18
CA SER A 3 -32.90 8.87 4.08
C SER A 3 -32.45 7.54 3.45
N LYS A 4 -33.22 7.01 2.49
CA LYS A 4 -32.97 5.68 1.91
C LYS A 4 -31.67 5.60 1.08
N TYR A 5 -31.23 6.73 0.50
CA TYR A 5 -30.07 6.77 -0.40
C TYR A 5 -28.91 7.61 0.15
N LYS A 6 -28.83 7.78 1.46
CA LYS A 6 -27.67 8.38 2.11
C LYS A 6 -26.51 7.37 2.18
N CYS A 7 -25.29 7.86 2.09
CA CYS A 7 -24.09 7.08 2.32
C CYS A 7 -23.00 7.98 2.92
N GLU A 8 -21.98 7.37 3.47
CA GLU A 8 -20.85 8.07 4.10
C GLU A 8 -19.84 8.59 3.07
N HIS A 9 -19.86 8.05 1.86
CA HIS A 9 -18.87 8.36 0.82
C HIS A 9 -18.98 9.80 0.30
N TYR A 10 -20.22 10.28 0.05
CA TYR A 10 -20.49 11.59 -0.56
C TYR A 10 -21.77 12.21 -0.01
N ILE A 11 -21.77 13.53 0.13
CA ILE A 11 -22.97 14.32 0.46
C ILE A 11 -23.51 14.88 -0.85
N ARG A 12 -24.69 14.42 -1.26
CA ARG A 12 -25.28 14.80 -2.55
C ARG A 12 -26.81 14.71 -2.54
N ARG A 13 -27.43 15.23 -3.60
CA ARG A 13 -28.90 15.31 -3.72
C ARG A 13 -29.43 14.48 -4.90
N CYS A 14 -28.62 13.54 -5.42
CA CYS A 14 -29.05 12.56 -6.41
C CYS A 14 -28.51 11.16 -6.12
N ALA A 15 -29.08 10.15 -6.77
CA ALA A 15 -28.63 8.77 -6.75
C ALA A 15 -28.48 8.28 -8.20
N LEU A 16 -27.67 7.27 -8.41
CA LEU A 16 -27.35 6.72 -9.73
C LEU A 16 -28.29 5.56 -10.07
N LEU A 17 -28.80 5.51 -11.31
CA LEU A 17 -29.45 4.32 -11.85
C LEU A 17 -28.39 3.52 -12.60
N THR A 18 -28.17 2.28 -12.18
CA THR A 18 -27.04 1.46 -12.64
C THR A 18 -27.52 0.42 -13.66
N PRO A 19 -27.16 0.59 -14.95
CA PRO A 19 -27.65 -0.32 -16.00
C PRO A 19 -27.18 -1.77 -15.81
N CYS A 20 -26.04 -2.00 -15.20
CA CYS A 20 -25.50 -3.35 -14.91
C CYS A 20 -26.36 -4.13 -13.90
N CYS A 21 -27.23 -3.45 -13.13
CA CYS A 21 -28.11 -4.04 -12.11
C CYS A 21 -29.59 -3.68 -12.40
N ASP A 22 -30.03 -3.82 -13.64
CA ASP A 22 -31.42 -3.57 -14.08
C ASP A 22 -31.95 -2.19 -13.64
N ASN A 23 -31.10 -1.17 -13.69
CA ASN A 23 -31.40 0.19 -13.26
C ASN A 23 -31.73 0.32 -11.77
N LYS A 24 -31.22 -0.59 -10.94
CA LYS A 24 -31.29 -0.44 -9.49
C LYS A 24 -30.66 0.90 -9.08
N VAL A 25 -31.25 1.55 -8.08
CA VAL A 25 -30.81 2.87 -7.62
C VAL A 25 -29.79 2.73 -6.51
N TYR A 26 -28.58 3.22 -6.74
CA TYR A 26 -27.49 3.24 -5.77
C TYR A 26 -27.14 4.67 -5.35
N PRO A 27 -26.79 4.88 -4.08
CA PRO A 27 -26.31 6.20 -3.65
C PRO A 27 -25.14 6.69 -4.48
N CYS A 28 -24.13 5.86 -4.69
CA CYS A 28 -22.92 6.19 -5.47
C CYS A 28 -22.24 4.92 -5.99
N ARG A 29 -21.18 5.09 -6.79
CA ARG A 29 -20.41 3.98 -7.31
C ARG A 29 -19.85 3.07 -6.19
N VAL A 30 -19.32 3.67 -5.13
CA VAL A 30 -18.70 2.90 -4.03
C VAL A 30 -19.75 1.99 -3.36
N CYS A 31 -20.95 2.53 -3.08
CA CYS A 31 -22.06 1.71 -2.54
C CYS A 31 -22.46 0.56 -3.46
N HIS A 32 -22.41 0.79 -4.77
CA HIS A 32 -22.67 -0.27 -5.76
C HIS A 32 -21.59 -1.35 -5.67
N ASP A 33 -20.31 -0.92 -5.69
CA ASP A 33 -19.17 -1.81 -5.75
C ASP A 33 -18.95 -2.60 -4.44
N GLU A 34 -19.45 -2.07 -3.31
CA GLU A 34 -19.46 -2.75 -2.01
C GLU A 34 -20.56 -3.81 -1.91
N GLU A 35 -21.69 -3.58 -2.59
CA GLU A 35 -22.81 -4.54 -2.59
C GLU A 35 -22.62 -5.64 -3.62
N ASN A 36 -21.86 -5.38 -4.69
CA ASN A 36 -21.68 -6.31 -5.82
C ASN A 36 -20.21 -6.73 -5.94
N GLU A 37 -19.89 -7.92 -5.48
CA GLU A 37 -18.52 -8.46 -5.51
C GLU A 37 -18.14 -9.00 -6.90
N ASP A 38 -19.14 -9.37 -7.71
CA ASP A 38 -18.97 -10.00 -9.02
C ASP A 38 -18.62 -9.01 -10.14
N HIS A 39 -18.91 -7.71 -9.96
CA HIS A 39 -18.59 -6.68 -10.96
C HIS A 39 -18.46 -5.29 -10.35
N LYS A 40 -17.79 -4.39 -11.08
CA LYS A 40 -17.64 -2.97 -10.70
C LYS A 40 -18.45 -2.10 -11.63
N LEU A 41 -18.98 -0.98 -11.12
CA LEU A 41 -19.77 -0.04 -11.90
C LEU A 41 -18.90 0.71 -12.91
N ASP A 42 -19.18 0.51 -14.19
CA ASP A 42 -18.70 1.44 -15.21
C ASP A 42 -19.50 2.76 -15.07
N ARG A 43 -18.83 3.77 -14.54
CA ARG A 43 -19.46 5.09 -14.31
C ARG A 43 -19.97 5.75 -15.60
N GLN A 44 -19.34 5.46 -16.73
CA GLN A 44 -19.75 6.04 -18.02
C GLN A 44 -21.02 5.41 -18.56
N SER A 45 -21.35 4.20 -18.15
CA SER A 45 -22.60 3.51 -18.52
C SER A 45 -23.83 4.16 -17.87
N VAL A 46 -23.64 4.88 -16.73
CA VAL A 46 -24.74 5.57 -16.02
C VAL A 46 -25.21 6.76 -16.86
N LYS A 47 -26.43 6.68 -17.35
CA LYS A 47 -27.07 7.75 -18.17
C LYS A 47 -28.16 8.49 -17.40
N THR A 48 -28.72 7.86 -16.37
CA THR A 48 -29.88 8.36 -15.63
C THR A 48 -29.56 8.49 -14.14
N ILE A 49 -30.03 9.57 -13.54
CA ILE A 49 -29.95 9.85 -12.11
C ILE A 49 -31.32 10.16 -11.54
N LYS A 50 -31.52 9.91 -10.27
CA LYS A 50 -32.74 10.18 -9.53
C LYS A 50 -32.51 11.32 -8.54
N CYS A 51 -33.32 12.36 -8.64
CA CYS A 51 -33.34 13.48 -7.69
C CYS A 51 -33.85 12.97 -6.33
N LEU A 52 -33.10 13.23 -5.26
CA LEU A 52 -33.49 12.82 -3.90
C LEU A 52 -34.49 13.79 -3.25
N GLN A 53 -34.65 14.99 -3.84
CA GLN A 53 -35.60 15.99 -3.35
C GLN A 53 -37.04 15.72 -3.86
N CYS A 54 -37.22 15.59 -5.17
CA CYS A 54 -38.54 15.43 -5.76
C CYS A 54 -38.83 14.06 -6.37
N GLY A 55 -37.81 13.18 -6.43
CA GLY A 55 -37.97 11.82 -6.97
C GLY A 55 -37.85 11.71 -8.49
N LYS A 56 -37.65 12.83 -9.20
CA LYS A 56 -37.56 12.86 -10.69
C LYS A 56 -36.34 12.05 -11.16
N GLU A 57 -36.60 11.19 -12.12
CA GLU A 57 -35.54 10.49 -12.87
C GLU A 57 -35.26 11.28 -14.14
N GLN A 58 -33.99 11.50 -14.44
CA GLN A 58 -33.57 12.38 -15.56
C GLN A 58 -32.19 11.98 -16.04
N GLU A 59 -31.81 12.53 -17.21
CA GLU A 59 -30.43 12.38 -17.70
C GLU A 59 -29.44 13.05 -16.74
N VAL A 60 -28.22 12.54 -16.74
CA VAL A 60 -27.13 13.08 -15.91
C VAL A 60 -26.91 14.56 -16.19
N SER A 61 -27.04 15.38 -15.16
CA SER A 61 -26.91 16.84 -15.22
C SER A 61 -26.46 17.38 -13.86
N ASN A 62 -26.16 18.69 -13.79
CA ASN A 62 -25.72 19.35 -12.57
C ASN A 62 -26.85 19.61 -11.58
N SER A 63 -28.08 19.72 -12.09
CA SER A 63 -29.26 20.08 -11.29
C SER A 63 -30.52 19.37 -11.77
N CYS A 64 -31.52 19.32 -10.93
CA CYS A 64 -32.81 18.72 -11.24
C CYS A 64 -33.58 19.60 -12.22
N VAL A 65 -34.12 18.99 -13.28
CA VAL A 65 -34.93 19.70 -14.31
C VAL A 65 -36.30 20.13 -13.76
N ASP A 66 -36.83 19.44 -12.75
CA ASP A 66 -38.14 19.73 -12.16
C ASP A 66 -38.07 20.75 -11.01
N CYS A 67 -37.25 20.45 -9.96
CA CYS A 67 -37.21 21.28 -8.74
C CYS A 67 -36.01 22.23 -8.70
N GLY A 68 -35.09 22.17 -9.66
CA GLY A 68 -33.95 23.10 -9.78
C GLY A 68 -32.80 22.85 -8.80
N ILE A 69 -32.92 21.87 -7.88
CA ILE A 69 -31.89 21.66 -6.88
C ILE A 69 -30.55 21.21 -7.52
N HIS A 70 -29.43 21.80 -7.10
CA HIS A 70 -28.10 21.36 -7.51
C HIS A 70 -27.75 20.05 -6.81
N PHE A 71 -27.21 19.07 -7.53
CA PHE A 71 -26.93 17.72 -7.02
C PHE A 71 -25.69 17.65 -6.14
N GLY A 72 -24.76 18.60 -6.28
CA GLY A 72 -23.57 18.74 -5.44
C GLY A 72 -22.89 20.08 -5.69
N LEU A 73 -22.08 20.54 -4.76
CA LEU A 73 -21.20 21.72 -4.93
C LEU A 73 -20.11 21.42 -5.98
N TYR A 74 -19.53 20.23 -5.89
CA TYR A 74 -18.71 19.67 -6.97
C TYR A 74 -19.56 18.68 -7.78
N THR A 75 -19.54 18.86 -9.10
CA THR A 75 -20.20 17.94 -10.03
C THR A 75 -19.26 17.61 -11.19
N CYS A 76 -19.10 16.34 -11.47
CA CYS A 76 -18.35 15.87 -12.64
C CYS A 76 -19.24 14.94 -13.46
N LEU A 77 -19.70 15.45 -14.62
CA LEU A 77 -20.60 14.69 -15.50
C LEU A 77 -19.87 13.54 -16.22
N LYS A 78 -18.51 13.61 -16.35
CA LYS A 78 -17.69 12.53 -16.91
C LYS A 78 -17.62 11.34 -15.93
N CYS A 79 -17.42 11.63 -14.63
CA CYS A 79 -17.25 10.59 -13.59
C CYS A 79 -18.57 10.23 -12.88
N ARG A 80 -19.68 10.91 -13.21
CA ARG A 80 -20.98 10.75 -12.50
C ARG A 80 -20.82 10.99 -11.00
N LEU A 81 -19.96 11.98 -10.64
CA LEU A 81 -19.61 12.31 -9.26
C LEU A 81 -20.28 13.60 -8.83
N PHE A 82 -20.94 13.55 -7.68
CA PHE A 82 -21.65 14.67 -7.06
C PHE A 82 -21.27 14.69 -5.56
N ASP A 83 -20.77 15.83 -5.07
CA ASP A 83 -20.36 15.92 -3.65
C ASP A 83 -20.46 17.38 -3.17
N ASP A 84 -20.99 17.57 -1.96
CA ASP A 84 -21.05 18.88 -1.30
C ASP A 84 -19.79 19.15 -0.44
N ASN A 85 -18.99 18.13 -0.17
CA ASN A 85 -17.77 18.30 0.60
C ASN A 85 -16.74 19.13 -0.18
N LYS A 86 -16.15 20.13 0.47
CA LYS A 86 -15.12 21.00 -0.12
C LYS A 86 -13.75 20.37 0.07
N LYS A 87 -13.39 19.44 -0.81
CA LYS A 87 -12.12 18.69 -0.77
C LYS A 87 -11.12 19.15 -1.84
N GLY A 88 -11.44 20.25 -2.56
CA GLY A 88 -10.66 20.67 -3.71
C GLY A 88 -10.70 19.64 -4.84
N GLN A 89 -11.90 19.10 -5.10
CA GLN A 89 -12.10 18.10 -6.15
C GLN A 89 -11.81 18.69 -7.54
N PHE A 90 -11.20 17.90 -8.41
CA PHE A 90 -10.98 18.28 -9.81
C PHE A 90 -10.94 17.02 -10.69
N HIS A 91 -11.37 17.15 -11.94
CA HIS A 91 -11.22 16.08 -12.94
C HIS A 91 -9.86 16.21 -13.63
N CYS A 92 -9.17 15.10 -13.79
CA CYS A 92 -7.97 15.01 -14.62
C CYS A 92 -8.34 14.23 -15.89
N ASP A 93 -8.31 14.89 -17.03
CA ASP A 93 -8.68 14.25 -18.31
C ASP A 93 -7.72 13.12 -18.69
N GLU A 94 -6.42 13.29 -18.37
CA GLU A 94 -5.39 12.30 -18.66
C GLU A 94 -5.55 11.04 -17.79
N CYS A 95 -5.88 11.24 -16.49
CA CYS A 95 -6.19 10.11 -15.60
C CYS A 95 -7.56 9.48 -15.90
N GLY A 96 -8.49 10.25 -16.46
CA GLY A 96 -9.90 9.84 -16.69
C GLY A 96 -10.76 9.83 -15.44
N ILE A 97 -10.24 10.33 -14.30
CA ILE A 97 -10.92 10.27 -12.99
C ILE A 97 -10.82 11.60 -12.24
N CYS A 98 -11.67 11.74 -11.21
CA CYS A 98 -11.62 12.86 -10.28
C CYS A 98 -10.61 12.61 -9.18
N ARG A 99 -9.93 13.70 -8.77
CA ARG A 99 -8.95 13.72 -7.67
C ARG A 99 -9.36 14.78 -6.64
N VAL A 100 -8.72 14.79 -5.47
CA VAL A 100 -8.91 15.78 -4.42
C VAL A 100 -7.61 16.52 -4.11
N GLY A 101 -7.70 17.67 -3.45
CA GLY A 101 -6.55 18.44 -2.97
C GLY A 101 -6.20 19.68 -3.80
N GLY A 102 -7.08 20.05 -4.74
CA GLY A 102 -6.89 21.26 -5.58
C GLY A 102 -6.04 20.99 -6.82
N ARG A 103 -6.57 21.38 -7.99
CA ARG A 103 -5.88 21.17 -9.29
C ARG A 103 -4.50 21.82 -9.32
N GLU A 104 -4.37 22.97 -8.66
CA GLU A 104 -3.13 23.75 -8.59
C GLU A 104 -1.99 23.02 -7.85
N ASN A 105 -2.32 22.09 -6.99
CA ASN A 105 -1.35 21.33 -6.19
C ASN A 105 -0.83 20.07 -6.89
N PHE A 106 -1.41 19.74 -8.06
CA PHE A 106 -1.09 18.49 -8.75
C PHE A 106 -0.81 18.71 -10.23
N TYR A 107 0.10 17.89 -10.76
CA TYR A 107 0.34 17.78 -12.20
C TYR A 107 0.18 16.32 -12.61
N HIS A 108 -0.25 16.07 -13.83
CA HIS A 108 -0.28 14.71 -14.38
C HIS A 108 1.12 14.35 -14.89
N CYS A 109 1.68 13.26 -14.39
CA CYS A 109 2.94 12.70 -14.92
C CYS A 109 2.58 11.70 -16.04
N PRO A 110 2.87 12.02 -17.31
CA PRO A 110 2.45 11.15 -18.42
C PRO A 110 3.21 9.82 -18.45
N LYS A 111 4.40 9.77 -17.85
CA LYS A 111 5.18 8.53 -17.82
C LYS A 111 4.67 7.56 -16.74
N CYS A 112 4.38 8.07 -15.54
CA CYS A 112 3.81 7.28 -14.45
C CYS A 112 2.31 7.02 -14.65
N ASP A 113 1.65 7.86 -15.47
CA ASP A 113 0.21 7.85 -15.77
C ASP A 113 -0.66 8.10 -14.53
N ILE A 114 -0.28 9.13 -13.75
CA ILE A 114 -1.00 9.51 -12.52
C ILE A 114 -0.76 11.00 -12.19
N CYS A 115 -1.69 11.62 -11.44
CA CYS A 115 -1.47 12.93 -10.84
C CYS A 115 -0.57 12.80 -9.62
N LEU A 116 0.52 13.59 -9.62
CA LEU A 116 1.49 13.68 -8.52
C LEU A 116 1.53 15.11 -7.98
N PRO A 117 1.92 15.34 -6.73
CA PRO A 117 2.11 16.68 -6.20
C PRO A 117 3.11 17.50 -7.03
N VAL A 118 2.84 18.80 -7.23
CA VAL A 118 3.70 19.68 -8.02
C VAL A 118 5.14 19.73 -7.48
N THR A 119 5.34 19.51 -6.18
CA THR A 119 6.67 19.41 -5.56
C THR A 119 7.52 18.29 -6.17
N MET A 120 6.88 17.24 -6.69
CA MET A 120 7.58 16.13 -7.33
C MET A 120 7.95 16.40 -8.79
N LYS A 121 7.42 17.45 -9.39
CA LYS A 121 7.73 17.85 -10.76
C LYS A 121 9.18 18.32 -10.86
N ASP A 122 9.59 19.17 -9.92
CA ASP A 122 10.93 19.79 -9.90
C ASP A 122 11.98 18.87 -9.27
N SER A 123 11.59 17.99 -8.36
CA SER A 123 12.48 17.02 -7.70
C SER A 123 12.94 15.87 -8.61
N ASN A 124 12.45 15.83 -9.84
CA ASN A 124 12.82 14.82 -10.85
C ASN A 124 12.65 13.38 -10.33
N HIS A 125 11.46 13.06 -9.83
CA HIS A 125 11.16 11.72 -9.31
C HIS A 125 11.47 10.64 -10.37
N LYS A 126 11.89 9.49 -9.92
CA LYS A 126 12.18 8.36 -10.80
C LYS A 126 10.88 7.78 -11.36
N CYS A 127 10.69 7.89 -12.67
CA CYS A 127 9.48 7.42 -13.33
C CYS A 127 9.61 5.96 -13.79
N ILE A 128 8.53 5.21 -13.59
CA ILE A 128 8.32 3.90 -14.22
C ILE A 128 7.15 4.06 -15.20
N GLU A 129 7.35 3.61 -16.44
CA GLU A 129 6.35 3.74 -17.49
C GLU A 129 5.04 3.04 -17.06
N LYS A 130 3.95 3.82 -17.08
CA LYS A 130 2.61 3.36 -16.65
C LYS A 130 2.60 2.74 -15.24
N GLY A 131 3.50 3.21 -14.36
CA GLY A 131 3.66 2.65 -13.02
C GLY A 131 2.38 2.61 -12.20
N ALA A 132 1.47 3.57 -12.43
CA ALA A 132 0.19 3.63 -11.72
C ALA A 132 -0.87 2.65 -12.24
N ARG A 133 -0.61 1.99 -13.38
CA ARG A 133 -1.54 0.98 -13.93
C ARG A 133 -1.28 -0.42 -13.39
N ASN A 134 -0.37 -0.52 -12.42
CA ASN A 134 -0.09 -1.75 -11.70
C ASN A 134 -0.77 -1.73 -10.34
N ASP A 135 -0.91 -2.89 -9.76
CA ASP A 135 -1.44 -3.03 -8.40
C ASP A 135 -0.36 -2.69 -7.36
N CYS A 136 -0.79 -2.29 -6.18
CA CYS A 136 0.09 -2.10 -5.04
C CYS A 136 0.75 -3.44 -4.69
N PRO A 137 2.10 -3.51 -4.58
CA PRO A 137 2.78 -4.80 -4.36
C PRO A 137 2.55 -5.40 -2.96
N ILE A 138 1.78 -4.75 -2.11
CA ILE A 138 1.52 -5.20 -0.73
C ILE A 138 0.08 -5.71 -0.60
N CYS A 139 -0.92 -4.87 -0.93
CA CYS A 139 -2.33 -5.25 -0.80
C CYS A 139 -2.96 -5.79 -2.08
N MET A 140 -2.25 -5.70 -3.21
CA MET A 140 -2.69 -6.17 -4.54
C MET A 140 -3.93 -5.43 -5.08
N GLU A 141 -4.22 -4.25 -4.54
CA GLU A 141 -5.31 -3.37 -5.01
C GLU A 141 -4.77 -2.38 -6.05
N ASP A 142 -5.62 -2.05 -7.03
CA ASP A 142 -5.27 -1.10 -8.10
C ASP A 142 -4.85 0.26 -7.56
N ILE A 143 -3.70 0.76 -7.97
CA ILE A 143 -3.15 2.06 -7.54
C ILE A 143 -3.90 3.24 -8.20
N HIS A 144 -4.27 3.10 -9.48
CA HIS A 144 -4.79 4.22 -10.26
C HIS A 144 -6.15 4.71 -9.76
N THR A 145 -7.06 3.78 -9.46
CA THR A 145 -8.43 4.09 -9.05
C THR A 145 -8.67 3.97 -7.55
N SER A 146 -7.64 3.57 -6.79
CA SER A 146 -7.73 3.44 -5.33
C SER A 146 -8.08 4.77 -4.66
N ARG A 147 -8.84 4.69 -3.58
CA ARG A 147 -9.10 5.82 -2.68
C ARG A 147 -7.96 6.06 -1.70
N ILE A 148 -7.08 5.06 -1.52
CA ILE A 148 -5.87 5.20 -0.71
C ILE A 148 -4.81 5.94 -1.54
N ARG A 149 -4.23 6.98 -0.96
CA ARG A 149 -3.11 7.70 -1.61
C ARG A 149 -1.97 6.75 -1.88
N CYS A 150 -1.30 6.95 -3.00
CA CYS A 150 -0.02 6.30 -3.27
C CYS A 150 1.13 7.30 -3.19
N GLN A 151 2.31 6.76 -2.96
CA GLN A 151 3.55 7.54 -3.02
C GLN A 151 4.57 6.84 -3.90
N VAL A 152 5.46 7.64 -4.48
CA VAL A 152 6.54 7.16 -5.34
C VAL A 152 7.74 6.87 -4.45
N ALA A 153 8.14 5.61 -4.36
CA ALA A 153 9.37 5.23 -3.66
C ALA A 153 10.61 5.75 -4.39
N PRO A 154 11.78 5.90 -3.73
CA PRO A 154 13.01 6.36 -4.39
C PRO A 154 13.43 5.53 -5.61
N CYS A 155 13.01 4.28 -5.67
CA CYS A 155 13.24 3.39 -6.82
C CYS A 155 12.28 3.65 -7.98
N GLY A 156 11.19 4.41 -7.77
CA GLY A 156 10.17 4.75 -8.76
C GLY A 156 8.88 3.95 -8.66
N HIS A 157 8.86 2.88 -7.89
CA HIS A 157 7.65 2.06 -7.70
C HIS A 157 6.63 2.82 -6.85
N LEU A 158 5.36 2.61 -7.18
CA LEU A 158 4.23 3.21 -6.49
C LEU A 158 3.70 2.21 -5.45
N ILE A 159 3.42 2.69 -4.25
CA ILE A 159 2.90 1.89 -3.13
C ILE A 159 1.86 2.78 -2.42
N HIS A 160 0.76 2.21 -1.95
CA HIS A 160 -0.21 2.93 -1.12
C HIS A 160 0.47 3.45 0.15
N THR A 161 0.10 4.64 0.61
CA THR A 161 0.73 5.26 1.80
C THR A 161 0.56 4.42 3.06
N THR A 162 -0.63 3.83 3.27
CA THR A 162 -0.88 2.93 4.40
C THR A 162 -0.01 1.68 4.30
N CYS A 163 0.03 1.05 3.14
CA CYS A 163 0.85 -0.15 2.88
C CYS A 163 2.35 0.14 3.09
N MET A 164 2.82 1.33 2.67
CA MET A 164 4.20 1.75 2.91
C MET A 164 4.47 1.90 4.41
N SER A 165 3.55 2.51 5.16
CA SER A 165 3.68 2.64 6.63
C SER A 165 3.72 1.27 7.30
N ASP A 166 2.84 0.37 6.92
CA ASP A 166 2.79 -1.00 7.47
C ASP A 166 4.08 -1.77 7.18
N LEU A 167 4.61 -1.63 5.96
CA LEU A 167 5.88 -2.23 5.56
C LEU A 167 7.04 -1.72 6.44
N LEU A 168 7.11 -0.40 6.66
CA LEU A 168 8.15 0.20 7.51
C LEU A 168 7.98 -0.22 8.98
N ASN A 169 6.75 -0.27 9.48
CA ASN A 169 6.43 -0.69 10.84
C ASN A 169 6.79 -2.17 11.09
N SER A 170 6.76 -3.01 10.06
CA SER A 170 7.21 -4.41 10.17
C SER A 170 8.73 -4.54 10.21
N GLY A 171 9.47 -3.43 10.12
CA GLY A 171 10.94 -3.40 10.11
C GLY A 171 11.55 -3.56 8.72
N SER A 172 10.74 -3.70 7.68
CA SER A 172 11.23 -3.80 6.30
C SER A 172 11.52 -2.40 5.74
N TYR A 173 12.69 -2.22 5.16
CA TYR A 173 13.13 -0.93 4.59
C TYR A 173 13.31 -1.00 3.08
N THR A 174 12.91 -2.10 2.45
CA THR A 174 13.16 -2.32 1.01
C THR A 174 11.86 -2.41 0.21
N CYS A 175 11.92 -1.98 -1.04
CA CYS A 175 10.81 -2.09 -1.99
C CYS A 175 10.53 -3.57 -2.31
N PRO A 176 9.29 -4.05 -2.14
CA PRO A 176 8.97 -5.46 -2.43
C PRO A 176 9.23 -5.90 -3.87
N LEU A 177 9.21 -4.95 -4.83
CA LEU A 177 9.38 -5.26 -6.26
C LEU A 177 10.84 -5.32 -6.71
N CYS A 178 11.75 -4.52 -6.11
CA CYS A 178 13.12 -4.42 -6.60
C CYS A 178 14.18 -4.47 -5.51
N ASN A 179 13.78 -4.61 -4.27
CA ASN A 179 14.63 -4.73 -3.07
C ASN A 179 15.56 -3.53 -2.82
N ARG A 180 15.34 -2.38 -3.49
CA ARG A 180 16.07 -1.14 -3.19
C ARG A 180 15.54 -0.52 -1.90
N SER A 181 16.41 0.14 -1.15
CA SER A 181 16.04 0.89 0.06
C SER A 181 15.02 1.98 -0.29
N ILE A 182 13.94 2.07 0.49
CA ILE A 182 12.85 3.03 0.28
C ILE A 182 12.89 4.18 1.28
N VAL A 183 13.78 4.08 2.28
CA VAL A 183 14.04 5.14 3.26
C VAL A 183 15.54 5.43 3.30
N ASP A 184 15.94 6.57 3.89
CA ASP A 184 17.36 6.93 4.07
C ASP A 184 17.94 6.08 5.19
N MET A 185 18.82 5.16 4.84
CA MET A 185 19.45 4.20 5.74
C MET A 185 20.84 4.64 6.23
N LYS A 186 21.28 5.86 5.93
CA LYS A 186 22.65 6.33 6.25
C LYS A 186 22.99 6.21 7.73
N GLN A 187 22.07 6.60 8.60
CA GLN A 187 22.26 6.52 10.04
C GLN A 187 22.44 5.06 10.49
N MET A 188 21.57 4.18 9.99
CA MET A 188 21.64 2.74 10.27
C MET A 188 22.94 2.13 9.76
N TRP A 189 23.35 2.49 8.52
CA TRP A 189 24.62 2.01 7.95
C TRP A 189 25.83 2.50 8.78
N SER A 190 25.80 3.73 9.30
CA SER A 190 26.83 4.27 10.17
C SER A 190 26.89 3.52 11.52
N GLN A 191 25.75 3.15 12.08
CA GLN A 191 25.70 2.31 13.29
C GLN A 191 26.31 0.94 13.01
N LEU A 192 25.98 0.34 11.88
CA LEU A 192 26.50 -0.96 11.46
C LEU A 192 28.02 -0.91 11.23
N ASP A 193 28.55 0.19 10.67
CA ASP A 193 29.99 0.42 10.55
C ASP A 193 30.67 0.36 11.95
N ASN A 194 30.07 1.01 12.94
CA ASN A 194 30.57 1.01 14.32
C ASN A 194 30.53 -0.39 14.96
N GLU A 195 29.50 -1.15 14.71
CA GLU A 195 29.39 -2.54 15.22
C GLU A 195 30.39 -3.47 14.54
N ILE A 196 30.61 -3.31 13.28
CA ILE A 196 31.65 -4.04 12.52
C ILE A 196 33.05 -3.77 13.09
N UNK A 197 33.13 -2.64 13.38
CA UNK A 197 34.24 -2.32 13.85
C UNK A 197 34.56 -2.83 15.09
N LYS A 198 33.69 -3.07 16.00
CA LYS A 198 33.84 -3.69 17.36
C LYS A 198 33.86 -5.20 17.33
N THR A 199 33.50 -5.81 16.27
CA THR A 199 33.35 -7.28 16.11
C THR A 199 34.38 -7.82 15.11
N PRO A 200 35.67 -7.96 15.51
CA PRO A 200 36.70 -8.48 14.60
C PRO A 200 36.39 -9.93 14.21
N MET A 201 36.55 -10.24 12.93
CA MET A 201 36.36 -11.61 12.44
C MET A 201 37.49 -12.54 12.96
N PRO A 202 37.17 -13.80 13.25
CA PRO A 202 38.18 -14.82 13.56
C PRO A 202 39.25 -14.91 12.47
N GLU A 203 40.48 -15.32 12.85
CA GLU A 203 41.67 -15.37 11.98
C GLU A 203 41.41 -16.19 10.71
N GLU A 204 40.60 -17.24 10.79
CA GLU A 204 40.25 -18.12 9.68
C GLU A 204 39.46 -17.41 8.57
N TYR A 205 38.74 -16.32 8.91
CA TYR A 205 37.95 -15.52 7.95
C TYR A 205 38.64 -14.24 7.50
N LYS A 206 39.81 -13.93 8.07
CA LYS A 206 40.53 -12.66 7.86
C LYS A 206 40.80 -12.34 6.37
N ASN A 207 41.05 -13.38 5.58
CA ASN A 207 41.41 -13.26 4.16
C ASN A 207 40.28 -13.68 3.23
N VAL A 208 39.10 -13.99 3.76
CA VAL A 208 37.96 -14.38 2.95
C VAL A 208 37.39 -13.15 2.24
N MET A 209 37.21 -13.24 0.94
CA MET A 209 36.63 -12.20 0.11
C MET A 209 35.27 -12.67 -0.43
N VAL A 210 34.33 -11.73 -0.55
CA VAL A 210 33.02 -11.99 -1.13
C VAL A 210 32.74 -11.04 -2.28
N GLU A 211 32.18 -11.56 -3.33
CA GLU A 211 31.60 -10.78 -4.42
C GLU A 211 30.14 -10.50 -4.06
N ILE A 212 29.80 -9.23 -4.04
CA ILE A 212 28.47 -8.75 -3.67
C ILE A 212 27.84 -7.92 -4.78
N LYS A 213 26.53 -7.98 -4.88
CA LYS A 213 25.75 -7.09 -5.72
C LYS A 213 24.94 -6.15 -4.82
N CYS A 214 25.13 -4.85 -4.98
CA CYS A 214 24.39 -3.85 -4.22
C CYS A 214 22.99 -3.69 -4.81
N ARG A 215 21.95 -3.81 -3.97
CA ARG A 215 20.55 -3.63 -4.39
C ARG A 215 20.25 -2.15 -4.66
N ASP A 216 20.93 -1.23 -3.97
CA ASP A 216 20.64 0.21 -4.11
C ASP A 216 21.26 0.81 -5.36
N CYS A 217 22.56 0.69 -5.56
CA CYS A 217 23.26 1.28 -6.72
C CYS A 217 23.40 0.32 -7.90
N GLN A 218 23.09 -0.97 -7.72
CA GLN A 218 23.13 -2.03 -8.76
C GLN A 218 24.55 -2.35 -9.28
N LYS A 219 25.58 -1.98 -8.52
CA LYS A 219 26.98 -2.25 -8.87
C LYS A 219 27.50 -3.43 -8.08
N ASP A 220 28.42 -4.14 -8.67
CA ASP A 220 29.13 -5.26 -8.05
C ASP A 220 30.39 -4.74 -7.32
N SER A 221 30.75 -5.38 -6.22
CA SER A 221 31.95 -5.07 -5.43
C SER A 221 32.56 -6.36 -4.90
N LYS A 222 33.87 -6.35 -4.67
CA LYS A 222 34.57 -7.43 -3.99
C LYS A 222 35.06 -6.89 -2.63
N VAL A 223 34.52 -7.42 -1.54
CA VAL A 223 34.74 -6.89 -0.18
C VAL A 223 35.16 -8.01 0.76
N LYS A 224 35.76 -7.66 1.89
CA LYS A 224 36.08 -8.62 2.94
C LYS A 224 34.79 -9.20 3.54
N PHE A 225 34.82 -10.47 3.83
CA PHE A 225 33.72 -11.15 4.53
C PHE A 225 33.58 -10.60 5.95
N HIS A 226 32.33 -10.31 6.34
CA HIS A 226 31.99 -9.99 7.73
C HIS A 226 30.59 -10.54 8.05
N VAL A 227 30.44 -11.14 9.22
CA VAL A 227 29.19 -11.80 9.63
C VAL A 227 28.02 -10.82 9.73
N LEU A 228 28.27 -9.57 10.13
CA LEU A 228 27.23 -8.56 10.31
C LEU A 228 26.75 -7.93 8.99
N GLY A 229 27.56 -8.00 7.92
CA GLY A 229 27.15 -7.44 6.63
C GLY A 229 28.32 -7.09 5.71
N HIS A 230 27.99 -6.77 4.47
CA HIS A 230 28.96 -6.48 3.41
C HIS A 230 28.65 -5.12 2.81
N LYS A 231 29.56 -4.15 3.03
CA LYS A 231 29.39 -2.77 2.60
C LYS A 231 29.72 -2.58 1.12
N CYS A 232 28.80 -1.99 0.36
CA CYS A 232 29.06 -1.63 -1.04
C CYS A 232 30.14 -0.55 -1.13
N GLN A 233 31.17 -0.76 -1.96
CA GLN A 233 32.27 0.19 -2.15
C GLN A 233 31.88 1.42 -2.97
N HIS A 234 30.66 1.43 -3.59
CA HIS A 234 30.23 2.52 -4.47
C HIS A 234 29.27 3.51 -3.83
N CYS A 235 28.44 3.06 -2.88
CA CYS A 235 27.39 3.90 -2.27
C CYS A 235 27.26 3.70 -0.76
N ASP A 236 28.17 2.94 -0.15
CA ASP A 236 28.24 2.70 1.30
C ASP A 236 27.01 1.98 1.88
N SER A 237 26.13 1.44 1.05
CA SER A 237 24.94 0.69 1.49
C SER A 237 25.32 -0.72 1.94
N TYR A 238 24.62 -1.22 2.96
CA TYR A 238 24.66 -2.62 3.38
C TYR A 238 23.49 -3.43 2.78
N ASN A 239 22.66 -2.82 1.94
CA ASN A 239 21.61 -3.53 1.20
C ASN A 239 22.26 -4.26 0.01
N THR A 240 22.93 -5.37 0.32
CA THR A 240 23.72 -6.15 -0.64
C THR A 240 23.36 -7.63 -0.57
N SER A 241 23.49 -8.31 -1.70
CA SER A 241 23.42 -9.78 -1.78
C SER A 241 24.79 -10.35 -2.10
N ARG A 242 25.10 -11.48 -1.49
CA ARG A 242 26.32 -12.24 -1.83
C ARG A 242 26.06 -13.02 -3.12
N GLU A 243 27.00 -12.93 -4.04
CA GLU A 243 26.99 -13.69 -5.30
C GLU A 243 27.96 -14.87 -5.22
N LYS A 244 29.16 -14.63 -4.66
CA LYS A 244 30.22 -15.64 -4.59
C LYS A 244 31.11 -15.41 -3.36
N ILE A 245 31.60 -16.49 -2.77
CA ILE A 245 32.58 -16.47 -1.67
C ILE A 245 33.86 -17.12 -2.17
N GLU A 246 34.99 -16.43 -2.00
CA GLU A 246 36.32 -16.95 -2.35
C GLU A 246 37.14 -17.13 -1.09
N GLY A 247 37.88 -18.22 -1.00
CA GLY A 247 38.79 -18.53 0.10
C GLY A 247 38.19 -19.35 1.22
N LEU A 248 36.89 -19.65 1.19
CA LEU A 248 36.22 -20.42 2.27
C LEU A 248 36.30 -21.94 2.04
N LEU A 249 36.46 -22.38 0.80
CA LEU A 249 36.36 -23.83 0.48
C LEU A 249 37.68 -24.60 0.54
N GLU A 250 38.80 -23.89 0.69
CA GLU A 250 40.11 -24.56 0.68
C GLU A 250 40.61 -25.05 2.09
N ASN A 251 39.96 -24.56 3.17
CA ASN A 251 40.47 -24.79 4.54
C ASN A 251 39.38 -25.15 5.58
N LEU A 252 38.20 -25.48 5.19
CA LEU A 252 37.22 -25.98 6.16
C LEU A 252 37.40 -27.49 6.32
N PRO A 253 37.59 -27.98 7.55
CA PRO A 253 37.55 -29.44 7.80
C PRO A 253 36.14 -29.92 7.42
N PRO A 254 36.00 -31.14 6.91
CA PRO A 254 34.69 -31.67 6.57
C PRO A 254 33.79 -31.60 7.79
N VAL A 255 32.65 -30.92 7.61
CA VAL A 255 31.63 -30.86 8.68
C VAL A 255 31.15 -32.29 8.90
N GLN A 256 31.61 -32.90 9.95
CA GLN A 256 31.02 -34.16 10.41
C GLN A 256 29.68 -33.80 11.03
N VAL A 257 28.65 -33.88 10.21
CA VAL A 257 27.26 -33.88 10.74
C VAL A 257 27.10 -35.22 11.45
N GLN A 258 27.33 -35.23 12.73
CA GLN A 258 26.87 -36.35 13.55
C GLN A 258 25.34 -36.22 13.64
N VAL A 259 24.67 -36.97 12.78
CA VAL A 259 23.24 -37.23 12.95
C VAL A 259 23.16 -38.24 14.09
N GLU A 260 22.93 -37.76 15.29
CA GLU A 260 22.46 -38.63 16.35
C GLU A 260 21.06 -39.07 16.00
N VAL A 261 20.93 -40.26 15.44
CA VAL A 261 19.65 -40.96 15.29
C VAL A 261 19.37 -41.57 16.68
N ASP A 262 18.54 -40.91 17.43
CA ASP A 262 17.94 -41.53 18.60
C ASP A 262 17.07 -42.70 18.08
N ALA A 263 17.55 -43.90 18.33
CA ALA A 263 16.81 -45.13 18.07
C ALA A 263 15.80 -45.31 19.21
N ASP A 264 14.60 -44.83 19.04
CA ASP A 264 13.51 -45.14 19.95
C ASP A 264 12.91 -46.49 19.56
N ASP A 265 12.89 -47.38 20.53
CA ASP A 265 12.38 -48.73 20.49
C ASP A 265 10.92 -48.82 20.03
N ASP A 266 10.71 -49.63 19.04
CA ASP A 266 9.37 -50.19 18.68
C ASP A 266 8.87 -51.13 19.80
N ALA A 267 7.83 -50.72 20.48
CA ALA A 267 7.03 -51.65 21.26
C ALA A 267 5.53 -51.51 20.84
N ALA A 268 5.08 -52.51 20.17
CA ALA A 268 3.69 -52.68 19.78
C ALA A 268 2.75 -52.84 20.97
N GLY A 269 1.57 -52.32 20.85
CA GLY A 269 0.47 -52.54 21.79
C GLY A 269 -0.84 -52.03 21.24
N ASP A 270 -1.58 -52.94 20.63
CA ASP A 270 -2.99 -52.74 20.33
C ASP A 270 -3.79 -52.55 21.61
N ASP A 271 -4.75 -51.63 21.60
CA ASP A 271 -6.08 -51.89 22.24
C ASP A 271 -7.05 -50.76 21.92
N ASP A 272 -8.24 -51.19 21.46
CA ASP A 272 -9.46 -50.43 21.23
C ASP A 272 -10.03 -49.80 22.50
N ALA A 273 -10.66 -48.62 22.38
CA ALA A 273 -12.00 -48.36 22.89
C ALA A 273 -12.48 -46.94 22.77
N ALA A 274 -13.72 -46.86 22.46
CA ALA A 274 -14.66 -45.79 22.21
C ALA A 274 -14.84 -44.71 23.31
N GLY A 275 -15.31 -43.57 22.83
CA GLY A 275 -16.33 -42.72 23.45
C GLY A 275 -15.86 -41.60 24.36
N ASP A 276 -16.19 -40.42 24.12
CA ASP A 276 -17.34 -39.64 24.53
C ASP A 276 -17.13 -38.15 24.34
N ASP A 277 -18.21 -37.48 24.01
CA ASP A 277 -18.42 -36.06 23.91
C ASP A 277 -18.10 -35.29 25.19
N ASP A 278 -17.48 -34.12 25.06
CA ASP A 278 -17.70 -33.08 26.07
C ASP A 278 -17.62 -31.65 25.50
N GLU A 279 -18.68 -31.02 25.70
CA GLU A 279 -19.25 -29.69 25.57
C GLU A 279 -18.32 -28.55 26.08
N TRP A 280 -18.05 -27.56 25.22
CA TRP A 280 -17.36 -26.33 25.62
C TRP A 280 -18.37 -25.24 26.01
N THR A 281 -18.32 -24.84 27.24
CA THR A 281 -19.10 -23.73 27.79
C THR A 281 -18.29 -22.43 27.76
N THR A 282 -18.98 -21.39 27.30
CA THR A 282 -18.57 -20.00 27.32
C THR A 282 -18.57 -19.42 28.74
N GLU A 283 -17.58 -18.61 29.07
CA GLU A 283 -17.71 -17.67 30.17
C GLU A 283 -17.10 -16.29 29.82
N GLU A 284 -17.80 -15.32 30.15
CA GLU A 284 -18.02 -13.92 30.12
C GLU A 284 -16.90 -13.02 30.66
N GLU A 285 -16.80 -11.89 30.03
CA GLU A 285 -16.48 -10.49 30.33
C GLU A 285 -15.88 -10.08 31.70
N GLU A 286 -14.87 -9.21 31.64
CA GLU A 286 -14.68 -8.14 32.63
C GLU A 286 -14.17 -6.85 32.00
N GLU A 287 -14.95 -5.78 32.19
CA GLU A 287 -14.62 -4.38 31.87
C GLU A 287 -13.60 -3.79 32.86
N VAL A 288 -12.66 -3.01 32.40
CA VAL A 288 -11.91 -2.10 33.30
C VAL A 288 -11.83 -0.68 32.71
N HIS A 289 -12.11 0.24 33.60
CA HIS A 289 -12.28 1.69 33.45
C HIS A 289 -11.03 2.50 33.06
N GLU A 290 -11.34 3.62 32.43
CA GLU A 290 -10.48 4.73 32.00
C GLU A 290 -9.65 5.39 33.12
N THR A 291 -8.48 5.89 32.76
CA THR A 291 -7.96 7.14 33.33
C THR A 291 -7.23 7.94 32.24
N SER A 292 -7.67 9.19 32.12
CA SER A 292 -7.13 10.17 31.19
C SER A 292 -5.82 10.79 31.69
N SER A 293 -4.86 10.95 30.82
CA SER A 293 -3.83 11.98 30.98
C SER A 293 -3.41 12.47 29.59
N GLY A 294 -3.59 13.77 29.40
CA GLY A 294 -3.31 14.43 28.13
C GLY A 294 -1.83 14.67 27.89
N GLU A 295 -1.40 14.42 26.69
CA GLU A 295 -0.12 14.89 26.18
C GLU A 295 -0.29 15.57 24.82
N GLN A 296 0.38 16.71 24.67
CA GLN A 296 0.30 17.59 23.50
C GLN A 296 1.07 17.00 22.31
N GLU A 297 0.40 16.96 21.17
CA GLU A 297 1.03 16.55 19.92
C GLU A 297 1.84 17.69 19.27
N PRO A 298 3.03 17.43 18.72
CA PRO A 298 3.71 18.39 17.85
C PRO A 298 3.04 18.45 16.48
N GLY A 299 2.83 19.64 16.01
CA GLY A 299 2.12 19.94 14.75
C GLY A 299 2.69 19.22 13.53
N THR A 300 1.87 18.41 12.92
CA THR A 300 2.18 17.76 11.65
C THR A 300 1.81 18.69 10.48
N ASN A 301 2.76 18.95 9.62
CA ASN A 301 2.55 19.59 8.34
C ASN A 301 1.52 18.79 7.53
N SER A 302 0.36 19.37 7.29
CA SER A 302 -0.69 18.76 6.52
C SER A 302 -0.32 18.69 5.04
N ALA A 303 0.30 17.59 4.63
CA ALA A 303 0.38 17.25 3.22
C ALA A 303 -1.03 16.99 2.70
N GLN A 304 -1.48 17.78 1.73
CA GLN A 304 -2.81 17.65 1.15
C GLN A 304 -3.01 16.27 0.51
N GLU A 305 -4.13 15.66 0.80
CA GLU A 305 -4.47 14.30 0.37
C GLU A 305 -4.88 14.26 -1.11
N ASN A 306 -4.12 13.53 -1.91
CA ASN A 306 -4.48 13.28 -3.32
C ASN A 306 -5.20 11.94 -3.45
N LEU A 307 -6.41 11.90 -2.95
CA LEU A 307 -7.25 10.70 -3.06
C LEU A 307 -8.07 10.74 -4.36
N PRO A 308 -8.14 9.66 -5.10
CA PRO A 308 -9.11 9.56 -6.18
C PRO A 308 -10.53 9.56 -5.60
N LEU A 309 -11.45 10.21 -6.28
CA LEU A 309 -12.84 10.32 -5.84
C LEU A 309 -13.75 9.28 -6.49
N ASP A 310 -13.24 8.48 -7.42
CA ASP A 310 -14.01 7.38 -8.05
C ASP A 310 -13.17 6.55 -9.01
#